data_fd0e93832ecc2f7bfb01db9de2abf0d6
#
_entry.id   fd0e93832ecc2f7bfb01db9de2abf0d6
#
_cell.length_a   1.000
_cell.length_b   1.000
_cell.length_c   1.000
_cell.angle_alpha   90.00
_cell.angle_beta   90.00
_cell.angle_gamma   90.00
#
_symmetry.space_group_name_H-M   'P 1'
#
loop_
_entity.id
_entity.type
_entity.pdbx_description
1 polymer ?
#
loop_
_entity_poly.entity_id
_entity_poly.type
_entity_poly.pdbx_seq_one_letter_code
_entity_poly.pdbx_strand_id
1 'polypeptide(L)'
;MKKVDRGAALTAALLLTVSLAPASQAAEAGEKIVILHTNDVHCAMDDAIGYAGLAAYAGALEEQYGADRVTLVDAGDAIQGQAVGTLSQGEYIISLMNAAGYDLAVPGNHEFDYGVDRLMELAAGAEFPYLSCNFTGLAAGEPVFQPYALLDYGDTTVGYVGICTPESLTKTDPTYFRDEAGEAVYGFRQGGDGQELYDCVQAAVDQARAEGADYVVAVGHLGNEGISAQWSSQA
;
A
#
# COMPACT_ATOMS: atom_id res chain seq x y z
N MET A 1 -41.90 -39.39 78.98
CA MET A 1 -41.61 -39.46 77.51
C MET A 1 -41.55 -38.06 77.01
N LYS A 2 -40.35 -37.55 76.77
CA LYS A 2 -40.09 -36.17 76.21
C LYS A 2 -39.69 -36.33 74.76
N LYS A 3 -40.40 -35.67 73.85
CA LYS A 3 -40.04 -35.53 72.44
C LYS A 3 -38.97 -34.52 72.33
N VAL A 4 -37.90 -34.85 71.59
CA VAL A 4 -36.83 -33.96 71.25
C VAL A 4 -37.07 -33.46 69.80
N ASP A 5 -37.36 -32.19 69.69
CA ASP A 5 -37.43 -31.49 68.37
C ASP A 5 -36.03 -31.30 67.82
N ARG A 6 -35.80 -31.82 66.60
CA ARG A 6 -34.58 -31.56 65.82
C ARG A 6 -34.88 -30.45 64.90
N GLY A 7 -34.41 -29.24 65.23
CA GLY A 7 -34.37 -28.12 64.32
C GLY A 7 -33.30 -28.35 63.24
N ALA A 8 -33.73 -28.34 61.99
CA ALA A 8 -32.84 -28.36 60.84
C ALA A 8 -32.32 -26.94 60.59
N ALA A 9 -31.01 -26.76 60.77
CA ALA A 9 -30.34 -25.53 60.36
C ALA A 9 -30.06 -25.63 58.85
N LEU A 10 -30.77 -24.82 58.09
CA LEU A 10 -30.43 -24.59 56.64
C LEU A 10 -29.24 -23.66 56.57
N THR A 11 -28.07 -24.18 56.21
CA THR A 11 -26.90 -23.40 55.88
C THR A 11 -27.03 -23.01 54.39
N ALA A 12 -27.38 -21.77 54.11
CA ALA A 12 -27.33 -21.21 52.75
C ALA A 12 -25.88 -20.94 52.36
N ALA A 13 -25.32 -21.80 51.51
CA ALA A 13 -24.02 -21.52 50.86
C ALA A 13 -24.24 -20.55 49.73
N LEU A 14 -23.81 -19.32 49.90
CA LEU A 14 -23.77 -18.28 48.86
C LEU A 14 -22.58 -18.58 47.95
N LEU A 15 -22.82 -19.22 46.80
CA LEU A 15 -21.82 -19.38 45.72
C LEU A 15 -21.67 -18.04 45.02
N LEU A 16 -20.59 -17.31 45.34
CA LEU A 16 -20.12 -16.17 44.55
C LEU A 16 -19.46 -16.72 43.31
N THR A 17 -20.16 -16.79 42.19
CA THR A 17 -19.54 -16.99 40.87
C THR A 17 -18.93 -15.66 40.41
N VAL A 18 -17.62 -15.49 40.63
CA VAL A 18 -16.87 -14.44 39.98
C VAL A 18 -16.67 -14.89 38.53
N SER A 19 -17.53 -14.41 37.63
CA SER A 19 -17.27 -14.50 36.21
C SER A 19 -16.12 -13.53 35.89
N LEU A 20 -14.90 -14.06 35.78
CA LEU A 20 -13.83 -13.37 35.05
C LEU A 20 -14.22 -13.39 33.54
N ALA A 21 -14.97 -12.39 33.13
CA ALA A 21 -15.01 -12.05 31.73
C ALA A 21 -13.58 -11.63 31.36
N PRO A 22 -12.97 -12.17 30.28
CA PRO A 22 -11.76 -11.56 29.74
C PRO A 22 -12.16 -10.13 29.39
N ALA A 23 -11.49 -9.15 29.99
CA ALA A 23 -11.51 -7.80 29.48
C ALA A 23 -10.79 -7.87 28.13
N SER A 24 -11.51 -8.17 27.05
CA SER A 24 -11.08 -7.78 25.74
C SER A 24 -11.07 -6.24 25.84
N GLN A 25 -9.87 -5.66 25.88
CA GLN A 25 -9.70 -4.30 25.47
C GLN A 25 -10.04 -4.29 23.97
N ALA A 26 -11.33 -4.20 23.64
CA ALA A 26 -11.74 -3.65 22.39
C ALA A 26 -11.18 -2.24 22.41
N ALA A 27 -10.06 -2.01 21.71
CA ALA A 27 -9.73 -0.68 21.27
C ALA A 27 -11.00 -0.14 20.64
N GLU A 28 -11.38 1.10 20.98
CA GLU A 28 -12.58 1.69 20.42
C GLU A 28 -12.49 1.57 18.89
N ALA A 29 -13.37 0.76 18.32
CA ALA A 29 -13.45 0.58 16.89
C ALA A 29 -13.85 1.94 16.33
N GLY A 30 -12.93 2.61 15.63
CA GLY A 30 -13.17 3.94 15.08
C GLY A 30 -11.99 4.92 15.21
N GLU A 31 -11.04 4.71 16.13
CA GLU A 31 -9.92 5.65 16.32
C GLU A 31 -8.65 5.31 15.53
N LYS A 32 -8.55 4.13 14.91
CA LYS A 32 -7.34 3.70 14.24
C LYS A 32 -7.56 3.52 12.74
N ILE A 33 -6.66 4.10 11.96
CA ILE A 33 -6.46 3.80 10.56
C ILE A 33 -5.28 2.83 10.48
N VAL A 34 -5.45 1.74 9.74
CA VAL A 34 -4.42 0.71 9.55
C VAL A 34 -3.96 0.76 8.10
N ILE A 35 -2.67 0.95 7.90
CA ILE A 35 -2.05 0.89 6.57
C ILE A 35 -1.14 -0.34 6.54
N LEU A 36 -1.50 -1.31 5.70
CA LEU A 36 -0.65 -2.43 5.34
C LEU A 36 0.12 -2.07 4.08
N HIS A 37 1.38 -2.43 4.03
CA HIS A 37 2.14 -2.23 2.80
C HIS A 37 2.95 -3.46 2.42
N THR A 38 3.16 -3.63 1.12
CA THR A 38 4.14 -4.52 0.52
C THR A 38 5.12 -3.72 -0.31
N ASN A 39 6.30 -4.25 -0.53
CA ASN A 39 7.30 -3.73 -1.45
C ASN A 39 8.23 -4.88 -1.85
N ASP A 40 8.83 -4.80 -3.02
CA ASP A 40 9.82 -5.77 -3.52
C ASP A 40 9.33 -7.23 -3.43
N VAL A 41 8.05 -7.46 -3.74
CA VAL A 41 7.45 -8.81 -3.68
C VAL A 41 7.99 -9.71 -4.78
N HIS A 42 8.37 -9.14 -5.95
CA HIS A 42 9.04 -9.86 -7.04
C HIS A 42 8.37 -11.18 -7.42
N CYS A 43 7.04 -11.15 -7.56
CA CYS A 43 6.22 -12.32 -7.90
C CYS A 43 6.27 -13.47 -6.88
N ALA A 44 6.64 -13.20 -5.64
CA ALA A 44 6.68 -14.18 -4.55
C ALA A 44 5.25 -14.50 -4.08
N MET A 45 4.54 -15.38 -4.82
CA MET A 45 3.12 -15.66 -4.62
C MET A 45 2.82 -16.41 -3.33
N ASP A 46 3.74 -17.28 -2.90
CA ASP A 46 3.59 -18.23 -1.79
C ASP A 46 4.77 -18.21 -0.80
N ASP A 47 5.71 -17.32 -0.99
CA ASP A 47 6.79 -17.10 -0.03
C ASP A 47 6.28 -16.35 1.20
N ALA A 48 6.84 -16.63 2.37
CA ALA A 48 6.39 -16.09 3.64
C ALA A 48 4.88 -16.31 3.85
N ILE A 49 4.07 -15.25 3.84
CA ILE A 49 2.59 -15.36 3.94
C ILE A 49 1.91 -15.41 2.58
N GLY A 50 2.58 -15.00 1.50
CA GLY A 50 2.05 -14.88 0.15
C GLY A 50 0.79 -14.01 0.04
N TYR A 51 0.23 -13.88 -1.19
CA TYR A 51 -0.97 -13.06 -1.40
C TYR A 51 -2.19 -13.58 -0.64
N ALA A 52 -2.36 -14.91 -0.53
CA ALA A 52 -3.47 -15.50 0.21
C ALA A 52 -3.40 -15.21 1.71
N GLY A 53 -2.20 -15.30 2.30
CA GLY A 53 -2.00 -14.96 3.71
C GLY A 53 -2.15 -13.47 3.98
N LEU A 54 -1.68 -12.63 3.05
CA LEU A 54 -1.85 -11.18 3.13
C LEU A 54 -3.34 -10.80 3.10
N ALA A 55 -4.11 -11.34 2.14
CA ALA A 55 -5.57 -11.12 2.06
C ALA A 55 -6.29 -11.57 3.34
N ALA A 56 -5.93 -12.75 3.88
CA ALA A 56 -6.50 -13.23 5.14
C ALA A 56 -6.14 -12.33 6.33
N TYR A 57 -4.93 -11.78 6.35
CA TYR A 57 -4.49 -10.85 7.40
C TYR A 57 -5.19 -9.50 7.29
N ALA A 58 -5.31 -8.95 6.07
CA ALA A 58 -6.07 -7.74 5.81
C ALA A 58 -7.52 -7.90 6.25
N GLY A 59 -8.21 -8.98 5.84
CA GLY A 59 -9.58 -9.27 6.26
C GLY A 59 -9.75 -9.40 7.77
N ALA A 60 -8.78 -9.97 8.49
CA ALA A 60 -8.83 -10.01 9.96
C ALA A 60 -8.70 -8.62 10.60
N LEU A 61 -7.95 -7.72 9.98
CA LEU A 61 -7.86 -6.33 10.44
C LEU A 61 -9.13 -5.54 10.11
N GLU A 62 -9.74 -5.79 8.96
CA GLU A 62 -11.02 -5.22 8.57
C GLU A 62 -12.15 -5.65 9.53
N GLU A 63 -12.17 -6.93 9.94
CA GLU A 63 -13.09 -7.41 10.98
C GLU A 63 -12.86 -6.72 12.34
N GLN A 64 -11.61 -6.38 12.65
CA GLN A 64 -11.24 -5.76 13.92
C GLN A 64 -11.49 -4.26 13.97
N TYR A 65 -11.18 -3.54 12.88
CA TYR A 65 -11.13 -2.07 12.84
C TYR A 65 -12.21 -1.45 11.95
N GLY A 66 -12.85 -2.23 11.08
CA GLY A 66 -13.75 -1.79 10.03
C GLY A 66 -13.06 -1.82 8.66
N ALA A 67 -13.77 -2.26 7.62
CA ALA A 67 -13.23 -2.34 6.25
C ALA A 67 -12.85 -0.96 5.70
N ASP A 68 -13.54 0.07 6.13
CA ASP A 68 -13.27 1.48 5.81
C ASP A 68 -12.08 2.08 6.57
N ARG A 69 -11.41 1.31 7.43
CA ARG A 69 -10.28 1.73 8.26
C ARG A 69 -8.96 1.02 7.92
N VAL A 70 -8.98 0.11 6.97
CA VAL A 70 -7.81 -0.67 6.55
C VAL A 70 -7.50 -0.35 5.09
N THR A 71 -6.24 -0.08 4.80
CA THR A 71 -5.75 0.19 3.44
C THR A 71 -4.56 -0.70 3.15
N LEU A 72 -4.57 -1.37 2.00
CA LEU A 72 -3.47 -2.20 1.52
C LEU A 72 -2.77 -1.53 0.33
N VAL A 73 -1.49 -1.25 0.49
CA VAL A 73 -0.67 -0.46 -0.44
C VAL A 73 0.50 -1.29 -0.97
N ASP A 74 0.80 -1.18 -2.26
CA ASP A 74 2.05 -1.68 -2.81
C ASP A 74 3.02 -0.52 -3.10
N ALA A 75 4.25 -0.64 -2.61
CA ALA A 75 5.30 0.34 -2.83
C ALA A 75 6.29 -0.06 -3.94
N GLY A 76 5.84 -0.92 -4.87
CA GLY A 76 6.53 -1.24 -6.11
C GLY A 76 7.36 -2.52 -6.11
N ASP A 77 7.82 -2.88 -7.30
CA ASP A 77 8.57 -4.09 -7.61
C ASP A 77 7.78 -5.39 -7.33
N ALA A 78 6.50 -5.39 -7.73
CA ALA A 78 5.62 -6.54 -7.57
C ALA A 78 5.65 -7.52 -8.75
N ILE A 79 5.66 -7.01 -10.00
CA ILE A 79 5.25 -7.77 -11.21
C ILE A 79 6.36 -8.55 -11.89
N GLN A 80 7.63 -8.31 -11.54
CA GLN A 80 8.81 -8.94 -12.12
C GLN A 80 9.55 -9.78 -11.08
N GLY A 81 10.13 -10.91 -11.48
CA GLY A 81 10.94 -11.76 -10.60
C GLY A 81 10.84 -13.24 -10.96
N GLN A 82 9.86 -13.95 -10.42
CA GLN A 82 9.71 -15.39 -10.67
C GLN A 82 9.14 -15.70 -12.05
N ALA A 83 9.17 -16.99 -12.43
CA ALA A 83 8.72 -17.45 -13.76
C ALA A 83 7.29 -17.02 -14.09
N VAL A 84 6.40 -16.94 -13.10
CA VAL A 84 5.01 -16.52 -13.30
C VAL A 84 4.93 -15.07 -13.79
N GLY A 85 5.72 -14.17 -13.23
CA GLY A 85 5.81 -12.78 -13.68
C GLY A 85 6.33 -12.69 -15.11
N THR A 86 7.44 -13.37 -15.41
CA THR A 86 8.04 -13.36 -16.73
C THR A 86 7.12 -13.96 -17.81
N LEU A 87 6.45 -15.09 -17.53
CA LEU A 87 5.56 -15.75 -18.49
C LEU A 87 4.27 -14.96 -18.76
N SER A 88 3.74 -14.26 -17.77
CA SER A 88 2.53 -13.45 -17.90
C SER A 88 2.80 -11.97 -18.14
N GLN A 89 4.08 -11.57 -18.13
CA GLN A 89 4.47 -10.15 -18.15
C GLN A 89 3.66 -9.33 -17.13
N GLY A 90 3.55 -9.85 -15.90
CA GLY A 90 2.90 -9.20 -14.77
C GLY A 90 1.40 -9.43 -14.63
N GLU A 91 0.69 -9.92 -15.64
CA GLU A 91 -0.78 -10.02 -15.64
C GLU A 91 -1.34 -10.86 -14.48
N TYR A 92 -0.71 -12.01 -14.20
CA TYR A 92 -1.17 -12.88 -13.11
C TYR A 92 -0.93 -12.23 -11.73
N ILE A 93 0.11 -11.42 -11.61
CA ILE A 93 0.38 -10.70 -10.36
C ILE A 93 -0.67 -9.62 -10.12
N ILE A 94 -1.02 -8.83 -11.15
CA ILE A 94 -2.12 -7.86 -11.05
C ILE A 94 -3.44 -8.56 -10.66
N SER A 95 -3.72 -9.73 -11.26
CA SER A 95 -4.91 -10.50 -10.89
C SER A 95 -4.89 -10.96 -9.42
N LEU A 96 -3.72 -11.34 -8.89
CA LEU A 96 -3.56 -11.70 -7.47
C LEU A 96 -3.68 -10.48 -6.56
N MET A 97 -3.13 -9.32 -6.96
CA MET A 97 -3.27 -8.07 -6.23
C MET A 97 -4.73 -7.60 -6.16
N ASN A 98 -5.48 -7.69 -7.29
CA ASN A 98 -6.92 -7.43 -7.31
C ASN A 98 -7.66 -8.36 -6.33
N ALA A 99 -7.37 -9.66 -6.38
CA ALA A 99 -7.99 -10.65 -5.49
C ALA A 99 -7.60 -10.47 -4.01
N ALA A 100 -6.43 -9.91 -3.74
CA ALA A 100 -5.97 -9.61 -2.38
C ALA A 100 -6.55 -8.31 -1.81
N GLY A 101 -7.19 -7.49 -2.65
CA GLY A 101 -7.85 -6.24 -2.24
C GLY A 101 -6.88 -5.08 -2.05
N TYR A 102 -5.89 -4.93 -2.94
CA TYR A 102 -5.06 -3.72 -2.91
C TYR A 102 -5.88 -2.47 -3.23
N ASP A 103 -5.60 -1.39 -2.51
CA ASP A 103 -6.30 -0.10 -2.65
C ASP A 103 -5.53 0.87 -3.53
N LEU A 104 -4.20 0.79 -3.55
CA LEU A 104 -3.33 1.58 -4.41
C LEU A 104 -1.93 0.97 -4.54
N ALA A 105 -1.21 1.36 -5.58
CA ALA A 105 0.17 0.97 -5.82
C ALA A 105 1.02 2.14 -6.36
N VAL A 106 2.33 2.01 -6.23
CA VAL A 106 3.33 2.90 -6.83
C VAL A 106 4.28 2.06 -7.67
N PRO A 107 4.65 2.49 -8.88
CA PRO A 107 5.63 1.75 -9.65
C PRO A 107 7.01 1.78 -8.99
N GLY A 108 7.65 0.62 -8.86
CA GLY A 108 9.07 0.51 -8.63
C GLY A 108 9.85 0.56 -9.96
N ASN A 109 11.13 0.17 -9.95
CA ASN A 109 11.89 0.12 -11.19
C ASN A 109 11.56 -1.11 -12.04
N HIS A 110 11.16 -2.20 -11.43
CA HIS A 110 10.82 -3.45 -12.13
C HIS A 110 9.43 -3.47 -12.75
N GLU A 111 8.56 -2.51 -12.46
CA GLU A 111 7.31 -2.31 -13.19
C GLU A 111 7.55 -1.88 -14.65
N PHE A 112 8.72 -1.38 -14.97
CA PHE A 112 9.10 -0.98 -16.34
C PHE A 112 9.80 -2.08 -17.15
N ASP A 113 10.11 -3.24 -16.57
CA ASP A 113 10.91 -4.31 -17.22
C ASP A 113 10.23 -4.96 -18.43
N TYR A 114 8.92 -4.81 -18.56
CA TYR A 114 8.16 -5.26 -19.73
C TYR A 114 7.78 -4.11 -20.67
N GLY A 115 8.32 -2.90 -20.44
CA GLY A 115 8.06 -1.68 -21.20
C GLY A 115 6.91 -0.85 -20.62
N VAL A 116 6.93 0.45 -20.93
CA VAL A 116 5.93 1.42 -20.43
C VAL A 116 4.53 1.07 -20.94
N ASP A 117 4.40 0.66 -22.21
CA ASP A 117 3.10 0.27 -22.78
C ASP A 117 2.47 -0.88 -22.01
N ARG A 118 3.29 -1.89 -21.64
CA ARG A 118 2.81 -3.02 -20.83
C ARG A 118 2.41 -2.59 -19.43
N LEU A 119 3.17 -1.72 -18.80
CA LEU A 119 2.79 -1.15 -17.50
C LEU A 119 1.43 -0.43 -17.58
N MET A 120 1.18 0.32 -18.64
CA MET A 120 -0.10 1.01 -18.84
C MET A 120 -1.26 0.02 -19.04
N GLU A 121 -1.03 -1.11 -19.78
CA GLU A 121 -2.03 -2.17 -19.90
C GLU A 121 -2.33 -2.83 -18.54
N LEU A 122 -1.29 -3.12 -17.75
CA LEU A 122 -1.43 -3.70 -16.42
C LEU A 122 -2.16 -2.76 -15.47
N ALA A 123 -1.81 -1.48 -15.48
CA ALA A 123 -2.49 -0.46 -14.68
C ALA A 123 -3.97 -0.31 -15.07
N ALA A 124 -4.31 -0.46 -16.36
CA ALA A 124 -5.70 -0.46 -16.80
C ALA A 124 -6.49 -1.72 -16.38
N GLY A 125 -5.80 -2.84 -16.14
CA GLY A 125 -6.38 -4.09 -15.63
C GLY A 125 -6.40 -4.19 -14.09
N ALA A 126 -5.74 -3.28 -13.39
CA ALA A 126 -5.76 -3.20 -11.94
C ALA A 126 -7.09 -2.59 -11.45
N GLU A 127 -7.64 -3.14 -10.36
CA GLU A 127 -8.83 -2.62 -9.69
C GLU A 127 -8.46 -1.50 -8.66
N PHE A 128 -7.21 -1.12 -8.65
CA PHE A 128 -6.63 -0.06 -7.82
C PHE A 128 -5.81 0.91 -8.69
N PRO A 129 -5.67 2.18 -8.32
CA PRO A 129 -4.84 3.12 -9.06
C PRO A 129 -3.34 2.89 -8.81
N TYR A 130 -2.53 3.04 -9.87
CA TYR A 130 -1.12 3.36 -9.73
C TYR A 130 -0.95 4.86 -9.53
N LEU A 131 -0.07 5.25 -8.60
CA LEU A 131 0.21 6.65 -8.27
C LEU A 131 1.68 6.99 -8.57
N SER A 132 1.93 8.13 -9.18
CA SER A 132 3.28 8.70 -9.30
C SER A 132 3.22 10.19 -9.62
N CYS A 133 3.81 11.02 -8.76
CA CYS A 133 3.90 12.47 -9.01
C CYS A 133 5.07 12.84 -9.93
N ASN A 134 6.03 11.94 -10.14
CA ASN A 134 7.28 12.24 -10.82
C ASN A 134 7.54 11.48 -12.12
N PHE A 135 6.81 10.39 -12.42
CA PHE A 135 6.87 9.74 -13.74
C PHE A 135 6.02 10.52 -14.75
N THR A 136 6.61 11.03 -15.81
CA THR A 136 6.00 12.03 -16.70
C THR A 136 6.08 11.66 -18.16
N GLY A 137 5.04 12.04 -18.90
CA GLY A 137 5.09 12.12 -20.36
C GLY A 137 5.76 13.44 -20.78
N LEU A 138 6.88 13.37 -21.50
CA LEU A 138 7.73 14.53 -21.79
C LEU A 138 7.08 15.56 -22.72
N ALA A 139 6.16 15.12 -23.59
CA ALA A 139 5.48 16.02 -24.53
C ALA A 139 4.58 17.04 -23.82
N ALA A 140 3.84 16.59 -22.79
CA ALA A 140 2.94 17.42 -21.99
C ALA A 140 3.61 17.95 -20.71
N GLY A 141 4.65 17.27 -20.23
CA GLY A 141 5.28 17.53 -18.94
C GLY A 141 4.40 17.13 -17.75
N GLU A 142 3.33 16.36 -18.01
CA GLU A 142 2.37 15.95 -16.99
C GLU A 142 2.69 14.55 -16.46
N PRO A 143 2.33 14.25 -15.18
CA PRO A 143 2.44 12.90 -14.65
C PRO A 143 1.62 11.90 -15.48
N VAL A 144 2.18 10.69 -15.70
CA VAL A 144 1.50 9.59 -16.40
C VAL A 144 0.40 8.98 -15.56
N PHE A 145 0.65 8.85 -14.26
CA PHE A 145 -0.32 8.40 -13.26
C PHE A 145 -0.81 9.57 -12.41
N GLN A 146 -1.89 9.37 -11.66
CA GLN A 146 -2.32 10.36 -10.68
C GLN A 146 -1.21 10.59 -9.65
N PRO A 147 -0.89 11.85 -9.29
CA PRO A 147 0.17 12.14 -8.33
C PRO A 147 -0.14 11.62 -6.92
N TYR A 148 -1.41 11.59 -6.57
CA TYR A 148 -1.91 11.18 -5.26
C TYR A 148 -3.35 10.68 -5.38
N ALA A 149 -3.81 9.98 -4.33
CA ALA A 149 -5.21 9.65 -4.10
C ALA A 149 -5.64 10.08 -2.70
N LEU A 150 -6.92 10.45 -2.54
CA LEU A 150 -7.52 10.73 -1.24
C LEU A 150 -8.40 9.55 -0.85
N LEU A 151 -8.17 8.98 0.33
CA LEU A 151 -9.02 7.95 0.91
C LEU A 151 -9.72 8.51 2.16
N ASP A 152 -11.04 8.30 2.21
CA ASP A 152 -11.90 8.77 3.30
C ASP A 152 -12.11 7.64 4.32
N TYR A 153 -11.77 7.91 5.56
CA TYR A 153 -11.93 7.01 6.70
C TYR A 153 -13.05 7.46 7.63
N GLY A 154 -14.00 8.22 7.11
CA GLY A 154 -15.18 8.72 7.80
C GLY A 154 -14.95 10.09 8.46
N ASP A 155 -14.17 10.17 9.49
CA ASP A 155 -13.82 11.42 10.19
C ASP A 155 -12.44 11.97 9.82
N THR A 156 -11.70 11.26 8.98
CA THR A 156 -10.32 11.55 8.61
C THR A 156 -10.10 11.23 7.15
N THR A 157 -9.55 12.16 6.39
CA THR A 157 -9.13 11.96 5.00
C THR A 157 -7.61 11.86 4.93
N VAL A 158 -7.08 10.81 4.32
CA VAL A 158 -5.64 10.62 4.11
C VAL A 158 -5.31 10.72 2.62
N GLY A 159 -4.36 11.59 2.29
CA GLY A 159 -3.75 11.67 0.97
C GLY A 159 -2.57 10.71 0.85
N TYR A 160 -2.54 9.90 -0.21
CA TYR A 160 -1.42 9.02 -0.53
C TYR A 160 -0.71 9.55 -1.76
N VAL A 161 0.53 10.01 -1.60
CA VAL A 161 1.36 10.55 -2.69
C VAL A 161 2.30 9.48 -3.20
N GLY A 162 2.24 9.17 -4.49
CA GLY A 162 3.10 8.17 -5.12
C GLY A 162 4.43 8.75 -5.62
N ILE A 163 5.53 8.05 -5.36
CA ILE A 163 6.88 8.47 -5.74
C ILE A 163 7.64 7.28 -6.34
N CYS A 164 7.99 7.37 -7.62
CA CYS A 164 8.75 6.35 -8.32
C CYS A 164 10.23 6.72 -8.39
N THR A 165 11.12 5.72 -8.34
CA THR A 165 12.55 5.98 -8.45
C THR A 165 12.96 6.44 -9.86
N PRO A 166 13.65 7.57 -10.00
CA PRO A 166 14.23 7.99 -11.28
C PRO A 166 15.30 7.03 -11.82
N GLU A 167 15.85 6.16 -10.97
CA GLU A 167 16.81 5.13 -11.39
C GLU A 167 16.21 4.12 -12.36
N SER A 168 14.89 4.04 -12.49
CA SER A 168 14.20 3.22 -13.49
C SER A 168 14.75 3.47 -14.91
N LEU A 169 15.17 4.70 -15.25
CA LEU A 169 15.81 5.01 -16.54
C LEU A 169 17.13 4.26 -16.80
N THR A 170 17.77 3.74 -15.76
CA THR A 170 19.07 3.08 -15.85
C THR A 170 19.05 1.64 -15.36
N LYS A 171 18.02 1.27 -14.61
CA LYS A 171 17.87 -0.10 -14.06
C LYS A 171 17.07 -1.02 -14.96
N THR A 172 16.26 -0.46 -15.87
CA THR A 172 15.59 -1.22 -16.94
C THR A 172 16.13 -0.82 -18.31
N ASP A 173 15.57 -1.37 -19.40
CA ASP A 173 16.01 -1.02 -20.76
C ASP A 173 15.59 0.43 -21.09
N PRO A 174 16.54 1.35 -21.32
CA PRO A 174 16.24 2.76 -21.61
C PRO A 174 15.41 2.97 -22.88
N THR A 175 15.33 1.98 -23.78
CA THR A 175 14.51 2.07 -24.99
C THR A 175 13.03 2.08 -24.69
N TYR A 176 12.60 1.55 -23.55
CA TYR A 176 11.20 1.54 -23.13
C TYR A 176 10.62 2.93 -22.84
N PHE A 177 11.49 3.93 -22.66
CA PHE A 177 11.09 5.32 -22.44
C PHE A 177 11.18 6.18 -23.71
N ARG A 178 11.38 5.54 -24.88
CA ARG A 178 11.59 6.19 -26.17
C ARG A 178 10.57 5.73 -27.20
N ASP A 179 10.35 6.59 -28.20
CA ASP A 179 9.56 6.23 -29.37
C ASP A 179 10.38 5.42 -30.41
N GLU A 180 9.73 5.04 -31.51
CA GLU A 180 10.38 4.31 -32.64
C GLU A 180 11.51 5.10 -33.33
N ALA A 181 11.52 6.44 -33.22
CA ALA A 181 12.58 7.30 -33.72
C ALA A 181 13.77 7.39 -32.76
N GLY A 182 13.64 6.81 -31.55
CA GLY A 182 14.64 6.85 -30.49
C GLY A 182 14.60 8.13 -29.65
N GLU A 183 13.58 8.96 -29.82
CA GLU A 183 13.38 10.17 -29.00
C GLU A 183 12.75 9.81 -27.66
N ALA A 184 13.22 10.45 -26.59
CA ALA A 184 12.65 10.22 -25.27
C ALA A 184 11.21 10.77 -25.21
N VAL A 185 10.25 9.91 -24.79
CA VAL A 185 8.83 10.28 -24.66
C VAL A 185 8.35 10.21 -23.22
N TYR A 186 9.08 9.48 -22.37
CA TYR A 186 8.85 9.39 -20.93
C TYR A 186 10.09 9.75 -20.14
N GLY A 187 9.91 10.22 -18.93
CA GLY A 187 10.99 10.55 -18.01
C GLY A 187 10.51 10.74 -16.59
N PHE A 188 11.42 11.18 -15.73
CA PHE A 188 11.13 11.42 -14.32
C PHE A 188 11.53 12.84 -13.95
N ARG A 189 10.69 13.52 -13.18
CA ARG A 189 11.09 14.74 -12.49
C ARG A 189 12.12 14.39 -11.44
N GLN A 190 13.33 14.85 -11.60
CA GLN A 190 14.46 14.53 -10.72
C GLN A 190 15.41 15.71 -10.52
N GLY A 191 15.76 16.43 -11.60
CA GLY A 191 16.83 17.42 -11.59
C GLY A 191 18.22 16.82 -11.40
N GLY A 192 19.27 17.66 -11.51
CA GLY A 192 20.64 17.19 -11.33
C GLY A 192 21.03 16.95 -9.86
N ASP A 193 20.29 17.54 -8.94
CA ASP A 193 20.51 17.52 -7.49
C ASP A 193 19.34 16.93 -6.71
N GLY A 194 18.32 16.41 -7.39
CA GLY A 194 17.11 15.88 -6.77
C GLY A 194 16.02 16.91 -6.49
N GLN A 195 16.28 18.21 -6.70
CA GLN A 195 15.36 19.27 -6.31
C GLN A 195 14.01 19.19 -7.03
N GLU A 196 13.99 18.82 -8.33
CA GLU A 196 12.73 18.67 -9.06
C GLU A 196 11.86 17.53 -8.52
N LEU A 197 12.47 16.47 -7.97
CA LEU A 197 11.74 15.40 -7.30
C LEU A 197 11.08 15.92 -6.02
N TYR A 198 11.83 16.65 -5.19
CA TYR A 198 11.28 17.22 -3.95
C TYR A 198 10.16 18.23 -4.26
N ASP A 199 10.35 19.08 -5.26
CA ASP A 199 9.37 20.10 -5.66
C ASP A 199 8.06 19.45 -6.14
N CYS A 200 8.12 18.36 -6.93
CA CYS A 200 6.91 17.69 -7.40
C CYS A 200 6.20 16.91 -6.27
N VAL A 201 6.95 16.32 -5.35
CA VAL A 201 6.38 15.67 -4.16
C VAL A 201 5.69 16.72 -3.28
N GLN A 202 6.36 17.86 -3.02
CA GLN A 202 5.78 18.93 -2.19
C GLN A 202 4.51 19.49 -2.85
N ALA A 203 4.52 19.69 -4.16
CA ALA A 203 3.34 20.15 -4.89
C ALA A 203 2.15 19.16 -4.77
N ALA A 204 2.41 17.86 -4.87
CA ALA A 204 1.38 16.83 -4.68
C ALA A 204 0.84 16.81 -3.24
N VAL A 205 1.72 16.97 -2.23
CA VAL A 205 1.33 17.10 -0.82
C VAL A 205 0.46 18.33 -0.59
N ASP A 206 0.87 19.48 -1.12
CA ASP A 206 0.14 20.74 -0.96
C ASP A 206 -1.25 20.66 -1.62
N GLN A 207 -1.35 20.02 -2.79
CA GLN A 207 -2.61 19.82 -3.48
C GLN A 207 -3.52 18.86 -2.72
N ALA A 208 -3.02 17.72 -2.26
CA ALA A 208 -3.79 16.78 -1.44
C ALA A 208 -4.35 17.46 -0.18
N ARG A 209 -3.55 18.30 0.48
CA ARG A 209 -4.00 19.09 1.64
C ARG A 209 -5.03 20.15 1.26
N ALA A 210 -4.86 20.82 0.15
CA ALA A 210 -5.83 21.81 -0.35
C ALA A 210 -7.18 21.18 -0.70
N GLU A 211 -7.18 19.90 -1.10
CA GLU A 211 -8.36 19.10 -1.39
C GLU A 211 -8.97 18.41 -0.16
N GLY A 212 -8.40 18.61 1.03
CA GLY A 212 -8.99 18.21 2.30
C GLY A 212 -8.31 17.05 3.00
N ALA A 213 -7.08 16.66 2.61
CA ALA A 213 -6.34 15.65 3.36
C ALA A 213 -5.93 16.17 4.75
N ASP A 214 -6.38 15.49 5.80
CA ASP A 214 -5.97 15.74 7.19
C ASP A 214 -4.52 15.27 7.42
N TYR A 215 -4.18 14.13 6.79
CA TYR A 215 -2.84 13.56 6.81
C TYR A 215 -2.39 13.24 5.38
N VAL A 216 -1.07 13.21 5.18
CA VAL A 216 -0.48 12.77 3.91
C VAL A 216 0.56 11.71 4.19
N VAL A 217 0.46 10.61 3.45
CA VAL A 217 1.40 9.49 3.46
C VAL A 217 2.13 9.47 2.12
N ALA A 218 3.45 9.52 2.15
CA ALA A 218 4.27 9.28 0.98
C ALA A 218 4.48 7.77 0.80
N VAL A 219 4.11 7.25 -0.37
CA VAL A 219 4.38 5.88 -0.79
C VAL A 219 5.45 5.96 -1.85
N GLY A 220 6.66 5.50 -1.53
CA GLY A 220 7.80 5.70 -2.39
C GLY A 220 8.64 4.45 -2.60
N HIS A 221 9.07 4.23 -3.85
CA HIS A 221 10.06 3.26 -4.21
C HIS A 221 11.37 3.99 -4.56
N LEU A 222 12.15 4.37 -3.54
CA LEU A 222 13.32 5.25 -3.70
C LEU A 222 14.64 4.63 -3.20
N GLY A 223 14.57 3.55 -2.40
CA GLY A 223 15.73 3.05 -1.67
C GLY A 223 16.11 3.94 -0.49
N ASN A 224 17.18 3.60 0.20
CA ASN A 224 17.62 4.29 1.41
C ASN A 224 19.13 4.44 1.55
N GLU A 225 19.92 3.92 0.61
CA GLU A 225 21.40 3.95 0.66
C GLU A 225 22.05 3.79 -0.72
N GLY A 226 23.36 3.90 -0.75
CA GLY A 226 24.16 3.63 -1.96
C GLY A 226 24.10 4.74 -3.00
N ILE A 227 24.05 4.35 -4.28
CA ILE A 227 24.01 5.30 -5.41
C ILE A 227 22.69 6.05 -5.50
N SER A 228 21.63 5.49 -4.88
CA SER A 228 20.31 6.12 -4.80
C SER A 228 20.20 7.17 -3.69
N ALA A 229 21.28 7.51 -3.00
CA ALA A 229 21.25 8.39 -1.83
C ALA A 229 20.57 9.74 -2.08
N GLN A 230 20.73 10.31 -3.28
CA GLN A 230 20.09 11.58 -3.65
C GLN A 230 18.56 11.46 -3.88
N TRP A 231 18.06 10.24 -4.08
CA TRP A 231 16.63 9.95 -4.28
C TRP A 231 16.03 9.23 -3.08
N SER A 232 16.83 8.94 -2.07
CA SER A 232 16.39 8.10 -0.96
C SER A 232 15.37 8.79 -0.08
N SER A 233 14.56 7.99 0.61
CA SER A 233 13.60 8.47 1.60
C SER A 233 14.24 9.15 2.81
N GLN A 234 15.57 9.17 2.91
CA GLN A 234 16.35 9.79 3.99
C GLN A 234 17.04 11.10 3.55
N ALA A 235 16.94 11.47 2.27
CA ALA A 235 17.54 12.71 1.75
C ALA A 235 16.79 13.97 2.15
#